data_00f726dadaccc39511d80ad6721c7534
#
_entry.id   00f726dadaccc39511d80ad6721c7534
#
_cell.length_a   1.000
_cell.length_b   1.000
_cell.length_c   1.000
_cell.angle_alpha   90.00
_cell.angle_beta   90.00
_cell.angle_gamma   90.00
#
_symmetry.space_group_name_H-M   'P 1'
#
loop_
_entity.id
_entity.type
_entity.pdbx_description
1 polymer ?
#
loop_
_entity_poly.entity_id
_entity_poly.type
_entity_poly.pdbx_seq_one_letter_code
_entity_poly.pdbx_strand_id
1 'polypeptide(L)'
;MRQAALRTWTILGRVLGVVCLVAIVLSGAVPAEAAESGPFGWPLRPRPTVERRFDKPERNWLPGHRGVDLAGSAGQTVLAAGDGIVVFAGEVAGKPVVSIDHPGGLRTTYEPVTAKVAVGSRVVRGTAIGTLVAGHEGCPAAVCLHWGARRESGAHNRREYVDPLGLLHEVPVRLKPLEP
;
A
#
# COMPACT_ATOMS: atom_id res chain seq x y z
N MET A 1 61.68 69.53 4.69
CA MET A 1 62.37 68.63 5.66
C MET A 1 61.37 67.58 6.13
N ARG A 2 61.46 66.38 5.55
CA ARG A 2 61.85 65.14 6.15
C ARG A 2 60.89 64.64 7.23
N GLN A 3 60.15 63.58 6.85
CA GLN A 3 59.91 62.33 7.54
C GLN A 3 58.94 62.35 8.74
N ALA A 4 57.95 61.56 8.83
CA ALA A 4 57.99 60.06 8.76
C ALA A 4 56.57 59.53 8.54
N ALA A 5 56.44 58.79 7.45
CA ALA A 5 55.52 57.69 7.39
C ALA A 5 56.04 56.58 8.25
N LEU A 6 55.28 55.94 9.11
CA LEU A 6 55.53 54.57 9.56
C LEU A 6 54.36 54.01 10.36
N ARG A 7 53.73 53.04 9.75
CA ARG A 7 53.27 51.78 10.38
C ARG A 7 52.06 51.82 11.32
N THR A 8 50.91 51.75 10.67
CA THR A 8 49.81 51.06 11.29
C THR A 8 49.24 50.01 10.29
N TRP A 9 50.14 49.19 9.83
CA TRP A 9 49.79 47.96 9.20
C TRP A 9 50.14 46.85 10.20
N THR A 10 49.19 46.24 10.82
CA THR A 10 49.23 44.89 11.42
C THR A 10 48.28 44.74 12.59
N ILE A 11 47.01 44.87 12.43
CA ILE A 11 46.06 44.17 13.35
C ILE A 11 44.72 43.87 12.64
N LEU A 12 44.57 44.05 11.33
CA LEU A 12 43.32 43.74 10.66
C LEU A 12 43.38 42.41 9.87
N GLY A 13 44.20 41.52 10.23
CA GLY A 13 44.51 40.32 9.46
C GLY A 13 44.35 38.96 10.19
N ARG A 14 43.58 38.87 11.27
CA ARG A 14 43.45 37.57 11.97
C ARG A 14 42.10 37.34 12.67
N VAL A 15 41.00 37.76 12.11
CA VAL A 15 39.68 37.29 12.57
C VAL A 15 38.83 36.83 11.36
N LEU A 16 39.50 36.21 10.38
CA LEU A 16 38.81 35.32 9.43
C LEU A 16 38.98 33.91 9.94
N GLY A 17 38.62 33.69 11.20
CA GLY A 17 38.54 32.41 11.85
C GLY A 17 37.23 31.76 11.44
N VAL A 18 37.33 30.88 10.48
CA VAL A 18 36.67 29.57 10.45
C VAL A 18 35.36 29.50 11.24
N VAL A 19 34.30 30.04 10.68
CA VAL A 19 32.95 29.52 10.98
C VAL A 19 32.75 28.34 10.07
N CYS A 20 33.29 27.17 10.46
CA CYS A 20 32.84 25.88 9.98
C CYS A 20 31.41 25.71 10.48
N LEU A 21 30.45 26.12 9.68
CA LEU A 21 29.08 25.67 9.78
C LEU A 21 29.09 24.15 9.56
N VAL A 22 29.18 23.41 10.63
CA VAL A 22 28.84 21.97 10.66
C VAL A 22 27.33 21.94 10.46
N ALA A 23 26.91 21.91 9.20
CA ALA A 23 25.55 21.51 8.83
C ALA A 23 25.44 20.02 9.20
N ILE A 24 24.99 19.72 10.42
CA ILE A 24 24.52 18.40 10.80
C ILE A 24 23.27 18.17 9.96
N VAL A 25 23.46 17.56 8.80
CA VAL A 25 22.37 16.95 8.03
C VAL A 25 21.88 15.82 8.91
N LEU A 26 20.84 16.05 9.70
CA LEU A 26 20.03 15.02 10.31
C LEU A 26 19.37 14.26 9.15
N SER A 27 20.13 13.35 8.56
CA SER A 27 19.57 12.31 7.70
C SER A 27 18.68 11.47 8.59
N GLY A 28 17.41 11.87 8.71
CA GLY A 28 16.38 11.03 9.26
C GLY A 28 16.34 9.77 8.38
N ALA A 29 16.94 8.69 8.86
CA ALA A 29 16.76 7.39 8.26
C ALA A 29 15.26 7.09 8.34
N VAL A 30 14.55 7.26 7.22
CA VAL A 30 13.21 6.71 7.08
C VAL A 30 13.39 5.21 7.28
N PRO A 31 12.72 4.59 8.28
CA PRO A 31 12.82 3.15 8.46
C PRO A 31 12.44 2.51 7.13
N ALA A 32 13.35 1.77 6.53
CA ALA A 32 13.05 0.96 5.37
C ALA A 32 11.95 -0.01 5.81
N GLU A 33 10.73 0.22 5.32
CA GLU A 33 9.65 -0.73 5.51
C GLU A 33 10.14 -2.06 4.96
N ALA A 34 10.17 -3.09 5.81
CA ALA A 34 10.66 -4.41 5.43
C ALA A 34 9.98 -4.82 4.13
N ALA A 35 10.78 -5.13 3.11
CA ALA A 35 10.26 -5.55 1.82
C ALA A 35 9.36 -6.76 2.05
N GLU A 36 8.07 -6.62 1.74
CA GLU A 36 7.13 -7.73 1.81
C GLU A 36 7.62 -8.80 0.84
N SER A 37 8.02 -9.94 1.39
CA SER A 37 8.35 -11.12 0.61
C SER A 37 7.03 -11.84 0.28
N GLY A 38 6.82 -12.22 -0.97
CA GLY A 38 5.60 -12.92 -1.36
C GLY A 38 4.88 -12.31 -2.57
N PRO A 39 3.92 -13.03 -3.14
CA PRO A 39 3.21 -12.60 -4.36
C PRO A 39 2.21 -11.47 -4.08
N PHE A 40 1.81 -11.26 -2.83
CA PHE A 40 0.86 -10.23 -2.44
C PHE A 40 1.43 -9.28 -1.40
N GLY A 41 0.95 -8.02 -1.41
CA GLY A 41 1.32 -6.97 -0.48
C GLY A 41 0.10 -6.13 -0.09
N TRP A 42 0.31 -5.25 0.90
CA TRP A 42 -0.75 -4.35 1.35
C TRP A 42 -1.20 -3.40 0.25
N PRO A 43 -2.52 -3.19 0.08
CA PRO A 43 -3.06 -2.28 -0.92
C PRO A 43 -2.96 -0.80 -0.54
N LEU A 44 -2.57 -0.49 0.69
CA LEU A 44 -2.31 0.86 1.20
C LEU A 44 -0.91 0.95 1.81
N ARG A 45 -0.29 2.13 1.70
CA ARG A 45 0.98 2.44 2.34
C ARG A 45 0.91 3.79 3.07
N PRO A 46 1.50 3.91 4.28
CA PRO A 46 2.17 2.83 5.02
C PRO A 46 1.19 1.70 5.37
N ARG A 47 1.69 0.59 5.93
CA ARG A 47 0.85 -0.55 6.35
C ARG A 47 -0.34 -0.06 7.18
N PRO A 48 -1.58 -0.34 6.74
CA PRO A 48 -2.78 0.17 7.39
C PRO A 48 -3.15 -0.61 8.67
N THR A 49 -3.92 0.03 9.55
CA THR A 49 -4.65 -0.66 10.61
C THR A 49 -5.83 -1.42 10.01
N VAL A 50 -6.06 -2.64 10.47
CA VAL A 50 -7.26 -3.42 10.14
C VAL A 50 -8.37 -3.03 11.10
N GLU A 51 -9.36 -2.28 10.62
CA GLU A 51 -10.49 -1.78 11.40
C GLU A 51 -11.59 -2.83 11.57
N ARG A 52 -11.84 -3.60 10.50
CA ARG A 52 -12.81 -4.69 10.52
C ARG A 52 -12.25 -5.91 9.81
N ARG A 53 -12.30 -7.04 10.49
CA ARG A 53 -11.79 -8.31 9.95
C ARG A 53 -12.79 -8.99 9.05
N PHE A 54 -12.29 -9.93 8.25
CA PHE A 54 -13.09 -10.85 7.47
C PHE A 54 -13.98 -11.68 8.39
N ASP A 55 -15.28 -11.78 7.98
CA ASP A 55 -16.28 -12.61 8.63
C ASP A 55 -17.02 -13.38 7.54
N LYS A 56 -16.62 -14.66 7.37
CA LYS A 56 -17.13 -15.48 6.27
C LYS A 56 -18.62 -15.74 6.44
N PRO A 57 -19.48 -15.27 5.51
CA PRO A 57 -20.89 -15.59 5.57
C PRO A 57 -21.07 -17.10 5.38
N GLU A 58 -22.01 -17.70 6.10
CA GLU A 58 -22.38 -19.12 5.95
C GLU A 58 -22.79 -19.45 4.50
N ARG A 59 -23.48 -18.51 3.86
CA ARG A 59 -23.80 -18.54 2.42
C ARG A 59 -23.54 -17.17 1.83
N ASN A 60 -23.18 -17.12 0.53
CA ASN A 60 -22.77 -15.86 -0.11
C ASN A 60 -23.80 -14.73 -0.08
N TRP A 61 -25.06 -15.00 0.20
CA TRP A 61 -26.12 -13.99 0.30
C TRP A 61 -26.53 -13.64 1.74
N LEU A 62 -25.97 -14.35 2.72
CA LEU A 62 -26.22 -14.05 4.15
C LEU A 62 -25.30 -12.91 4.66
N PRO A 63 -25.66 -12.29 5.80
CA PRO A 63 -24.81 -11.33 6.48
C PRO A 63 -23.42 -11.88 6.76
N GLY A 64 -22.43 -10.99 6.78
CA GLY A 64 -21.03 -11.27 7.03
C GLY A 64 -20.17 -10.14 6.46
N HIS A 65 -18.84 -10.28 6.52
CA HIS A 65 -17.88 -9.32 5.96
C HIS A 65 -16.98 -10.01 4.95
N ARG A 66 -17.15 -9.72 3.66
CA ARG A 66 -16.52 -10.44 2.54
C ARG A 66 -15.13 -9.95 2.19
N GLY A 67 -14.50 -9.23 3.11
CA GLY A 67 -13.16 -8.66 3.01
C GLY A 67 -12.68 -8.17 4.36
N VAL A 68 -11.73 -7.26 4.33
CA VAL A 68 -11.26 -6.51 5.50
C VAL A 68 -11.37 -5.03 5.23
N ASP A 69 -11.68 -4.24 6.27
CA ASP A 69 -11.68 -2.79 6.17
C ASP A 69 -10.36 -2.28 6.74
N LEU A 70 -9.66 -1.52 5.91
CA LEU A 70 -8.33 -0.99 6.19
C LEU A 70 -8.41 0.52 6.35
N ALA A 71 -7.94 1.05 7.48
CA ALA A 71 -7.89 2.49 7.73
C ALA A 71 -7.06 3.19 6.65
N GLY A 72 -7.58 4.31 6.15
CA GLY A 72 -6.94 5.12 5.13
C GLY A 72 -7.34 6.58 5.20
N SER A 73 -6.98 7.33 4.18
CA SER A 73 -7.33 8.74 4.02
C SER A 73 -7.93 9.00 2.64
N ALA A 74 -8.87 9.92 2.54
CA ALA A 74 -9.40 10.36 1.26
C ALA A 74 -8.25 10.89 0.37
N GLY A 75 -8.25 10.48 -0.91
CA GLY A 75 -7.18 10.81 -1.85
C GLY A 75 -5.93 9.93 -1.76
N GLN A 76 -5.84 9.03 -0.77
CA GLN A 76 -4.72 8.09 -0.64
C GLN A 76 -4.65 7.16 -1.85
N THR A 77 -3.43 6.92 -2.34
CA THR A 77 -3.20 5.99 -3.44
C THR A 77 -3.50 4.56 -3.00
N VAL A 78 -4.32 3.86 -3.79
CA VAL A 78 -4.58 2.43 -3.64
C VAL A 78 -3.72 1.65 -4.63
N LEU A 79 -3.10 0.58 -4.16
CA LEU A 79 -2.15 -0.24 -4.88
C LEU A 79 -2.76 -1.60 -5.21
N ALA A 80 -2.37 -2.17 -6.35
CA ALA A 80 -2.64 -3.57 -6.65
C ALA A 80 -1.93 -4.45 -5.62
N ALA A 81 -2.69 -5.29 -4.93
CA ALA A 81 -2.12 -6.18 -3.91
C ALA A 81 -1.22 -7.27 -4.52
N GLY A 82 -1.42 -7.64 -5.77
CA GLY A 82 -0.65 -8.65 -6.50
C GLY A 82 -0.67 -8.43 -8.00
N ASP A 83 0.12 -9.22 -8.72
CA ASP A 83 0.15 -9.22 -10.19
C ASP A 83 -1.16 -9.73 -10.76
N GLY A 84 -1.67 -9.09 -11.84
CA GLY A 84 -2.93 -9.50 -12.43
C GLY A 84 -3.42 -8.64 -13.58
N ILE A 85 -4.70 -8.80 -13.89
CA ILE A 85 -5.40 -8.06 -14.94
C ILE A 85 -6.62 -7.38 -14.30
N VAL A 86 -6.79 -6.09 -14.57
CA VAL A 86 -7.99 -5.34 -14.14
C VAL A 86 -9.19 -5.87 -14.92
N VAL A 87 -10.17 -6.42 -14.21
CA VAL A 87 -11.37 -6.97 -14.84
C VAL A 87 -12.62 -6.13 -14.59
N PHE A 88 -12.54 -5.18 -13.68
CA PHE A 88 -13.59 -4.21 -13.42
C PHE A 88 -12.98 -2.90 -12.91
N ALA A 89 -13.50 -1.79 -13.42
CA ALA A 89 -13.18 -0.43 -12.96
C ALA A 89 -14.43 0.42 -13.25
N GLY A 90 -15.24 0.67 -12.23
CA GLY A 90 -16.55 1.33 -12.40
C GLY A 90 -17.31 1.43 -11.09
N GLU A 91 -18.62 1.58 -11.14
CA GLU A 91 -19.48 1.70 -9.96
C GLU A 91 -20.32 0.45 -9.73
N VAL A 92 -20.45 0.05 -8.46
CA VAL A 92 -21.36 -1.00 -8.00
C VAL A 92 -22.17 -0.42 -6.85
N ALA A 93 -23.50 -0.38 -7.02
CA ALA A 93 -24.42 0.20 -6.04
C ALA A 93 -24.03 1.63 -5.58
N GLY A 94 -23.57 2.46 -6.53
CA GLY A 94 -23.17 3.86 -6.26
C GLY A 94 -21.79 4.02 -5.61
N LYS A 95 -21.00 2.96 -5.50
CA LYS A 95 -19.64 2.99 -4.97
C LYS A 95 -18.61 2.67 -6.05
N PRO A 96 -17.52 3.44 -6.18
CA PRO A 96 -16.48 3.15 -7.16
C PRO A 96 -15.66 1.94 -6.72
N VAL A 97 -15.44 1.01 -7.64
CA VAL A 97 -14.83 -0.29 -7.37
C VAL A 97 -13.80 -0.62 -8.44
N VAL A 98 -12.67 -1.19 -8.02
CA VAL A 98 -11.69 -1.84 -8.90
C VAL A 98 -11.61 -3.31 -8.54
N SER A 99 -11.58 -4.20 -9.53
CA SER A 99 -11.32 -5.63 -9.32
C SER A 99 -10.22 -6.13 -10.22
N ILE A 100 -9.36 -6.99 -9.67
CA ILE A 100 -8.20 -7.56 -10.35
C ILE A 100 -8.27 -9.08 -10.27
N ASP A 101 -8.14 -9.74 -11.42
CA ASP A 101 -7.95 -11.18 -11.51
C ASP A 101 -6.47 -11.52 -11.46
N HIS A 102 -6.13 -12.45 -10.57
CA HIS A 102 -4.79 -12.96 -10.34
C HIS A 102 -4.66 -14.40 -10.82
N PRO A 103 -3.44 -14.91 -11.03
CA PRO A 103 -3.21 -16.31 -11.30
C PRO A 103 -3.87 -17.24 -10.26
N GLY A 104 -4.31 -18.41 -10.68
CA GLY A 104 -4.93 -19.43 -9.81
C GLY A 104 -6.39 -19.15 -9.43
N GLY A 105 -7.11 -18.36 -10.23
CA GLY A 105 -8.55 -18.10 -10.06
C GLY A 105 -8.90 -17.23 -8.84
N LEU A 106 -7.93 -16.45 -8.37
CA LEU A 106 -8.13 -15.49 -7.29
C LEU A 106 -8.54 -14.14 -7.89
N ARG A 107 -9.52 -13.47 -7.29
CA ARG A 107 -9.88 -12.08 -7.58
C ARG A 107 -9.82 -11.25 -6.31
N THR A 108 -9.18 -10.09 -6.38
CA THR A 108 -9.26 -9.06 -5.34
C THR A 108 -10.16 -7.91 -5.78
N THR A 109 -10.78 -7.25 -4.81
CA THR A 109 -11.70 -6.13 -5.02
C THR A 109 -11.35 -5.02 -4.03
N TYR A 110 -11.41 -3.77 -4.51
CA TYR A 110 -11.02 -2.56 -3.79
C TYR A 110 -12.17 -1.55 -3.86
N GLU A 111 -12.73 -1.17 -2.72
CA GLU A 111 -13.90 -0.27 -2.58
C GLU A 111 -13.76 0.61 -1.33
N PRO A 112 -14.14 1.91 -1.39
CA PRO A 112 -14.46 2.69 -2.59
C PRO A 112 -13.19 3.28 -3.23
N VAL A 113 -12.94 3.02 -4.51
CA VAL A 113 -11.71 3.43 -5.21
C VAL A 113 -12.05 4.05 -6.55
N THR A 114 -11.77 5.36 -6.72
CA THR A 114 -11.81 5.99 -8.03
C THR A 114 -10.65 5.48 -8.87
N ALA A 115 -10.96 4.72 -9.91
CA ALA A 115 -9.99 4.03 -10.74
C ALA A 115 -9.09 5.02 -11.52
N LYS A 116 -7.79 4.67 -11.60
CA LYS A 116 -6.79 5.28 -12.50
C LYS A 116 -6.26 4.30 -13.54
N VAL A 117 -6.86 3.13 -13.61
CA VAL A 117 -6.52 2.05 -14.54
C VAL A 117 -7.76 1.67 -15.34
N ALA A 118 -7.58 1.20 -16.56
CA ALA A 118 -8.66 0.71 -17.41
C ALA A 118 -8.84 -0.80 -17.27
N VAL A 119 -10.06 -1.30 -17.55
CA VAL A 119 -10.31 -2.73 -17.69
C VAL A 119 -9.43 -3.30 -18.79
N GLY A 120 -8.87 -4.47 -18.57
CA GLY A 120 -7.88 -5.12 -19.44
C GLY A 120 -6.42 -4.75 -19.16
N SER A 121 -6.17 -3.70 -18.34
CA SER A 121 -4.80 -3.33 -17.98
C SER A 121 -4.11 -4.43 -17.17
N ARG A 122 -2.87 -4.76 -17.54
CA ARG A 122 -1.99 -5.59 -16.72
C ARG A 122 -1.36 -4.74 -15.62
N VAL A 123 -1.39 -5.22 -14.40
CA VAL A 123 -0.78 -4.58 -13.23
C VAL A 123 0.16 -5.56 -12.54
N VAL A 124 1.17 -5.02 -11.87
CA VAL A 124 2.04 -5.78 -10.95
C VAL A 124 1.77 -5.34 -9.52
N ARG A 125 2.16 -6.13 -8.55
CA ARG A 125 2.07 -5.78 -7.13
C ARG A 125 2.66 -4.38 -6.89
N GLY A 126 1.92 -3.52 -6.20
CA GLY A 126 2.33 -2.14 -5.92
C GLY A 126 2.00 -1.13 -7.02
N THR A 127 1.44 -1.54 -8.17
CA THR A 127 0.93 -0.60 -9.18
C THR A 127 -0.20 0.25 -8.59
N ALA A 128 -0.13 1.58 -8.76
CA ALA A 128 -1.22 2.48 -8.38
C ALA A 128 -2.45 2.23 -9.26
N ILE A 129 -3.55 1.77 -8.66
CA ILE A 129 -4.79 1.43 -9.38
C ILE A 129 -5.89 2.47 -9.24
N GLY A 130 -5.75 3.38 -8.28
CA GLY A 130 -6.73 4.43 -8.07
C GLY A 130 -6.48 5.22 -6.80
N THR A 131 -7.48 5.99 -6.40
CA THR A 131 -7.48 6.78 -5.17
C THR A 131 -8.65 6.39 -4.28
N LEU A 132 -8.39 6.24 -2.99
CA LEU A 132 -9.38 5.96 -1.97
C LEU A 132 -10.31 7.17 -1.82
N VAL A 133 -11.62 6.93 -1.77
CA VAL A 133 -12.62 7.95 -1.47
C VAL A 133 -13.37 7.59 -0.18
N ALA A 134 -14.02 8.58 0.43
CA ALA A 134 -14.90 8.33 1.57
C ALA A 134 -16.17 7.60 1.13
N GLY A 135 -16.89 6.95 2.08
CA GLY A 135 -18.22 6.39 1.81
C GLY A 135 -18.32 4.87 2.01
N HIS A 136 -17.34 4.23 2.65
CA HIS A 136 -17.51 2.83 3.08
C HIS A 136 -18.28 2.77 4.40
N GLU A 137 -19.54 2.36 4.32
CA GLU A 137 -20.45 2.25 5.48
C GLU A 137 -20.00 1.11 6.40
N GLY A 138 -20.13 1.34 7.72
CA GLY A 138 -19.82 0.34 8.74
C GLY A 138 -18.34 0.21 9.08
N CYS A 139 -17.48 1.06 8.52
CA CYS A 139 -16.11 1.19 8.98
C CYS A 139 -15.99 2.10 10.20
N PRO A 140 -15.26 1.72 11.27
CA PRO A 140 -15.06 2.55 12.45
C PRO A 140 -14.23 3.81 12.21
N ALA A 141 -13.29 3.77 11.24
CA ALA A 141 -12.48 4.92 10.88
C ALA A 141 -13.21 5.87 9.92
N ALA A 142 -12.75 7.13 9.85
CA ALA A 142 -13.35 8.15 8.98
C ALA A 142 -13.34 7.77 7.49
N VAL A 143 -12.31 7.07 7.06
CA VAL A 143 -12.16 6.56 5.69
C VAL A 143 -11.55 5.17 5.75
N CYS A 144 -12.16 4.21 5.06
CA CYS A 144 -11.65 2.85 4.94
C CYS A 144 -11.64 2.38 3.51
N LEU A 145 -10.65 1.57 3.20
CA LEU A 145 -10.62 0.69 2.04
C LEU A 145 -11.19 -0.67 2.43
N HIS A 146 -12.32 -1.06 1.86
CA HIS A 146 -12.74 -2.45 1.86
C HIS A 146 -11.90 -3.22 0.83
N TRP A 147 -11.11 -4.17 1.30
CA TRP A 147 -10.29 -5.05 0.48
C TRP A 147 -10.85 -6.46 0.56
N GLY A 148 -11.47 -6.91 -0.52
CA GLY A 148 -12.08 -8.23 -0.64
C GLY A 148 -11.21 -9.18 -1.43
N ALA A 149 -11.36 -10.50 -1.15
CA ALA A 149 -10.78 -11.56 -1.96
C ALA A 149 -11.77 -12.70 -2.14
N ARG A 150 -11.76 -13.31 -3.34
CA ARG A 150 -12.55 -14.49 -3.64
C ARG A 150 -11.81 -15.42 -4.57
N ARG A 151 -12.05 -16.72 -4.44
CA ARG A 151 -11.57 -17.74 -5.37
C ARG A 151 -12.73 -18.35 -6.15
N GLU A 152 -12.46 -18.68 -7.39
CA GLU A 152 -13.32 -19.57 -8.16
C GLU A 152 -12.86 -20.99 -7.89
N SER A 153 -13.71 -21.82 -7.29
CA SER A 153 -13.38 -23.21 -6.95
C SER A 153 -14.25 -24.19 -7.73
N GLY A 154 -13.58 -25.15 -8.40
CA GLY A 154 -14.13 -26.38 -8.89
C GLY A 154 -15.08 -26.31 -10.10
N ALA A 155 -15.61 -27.49 -10.51
CA ALA A 155 -16.39 -27.72 -11.72
C ALA A 155 -17.76 -27.00 -11.78
N HIS A 156 -18.16 -26.28 -10.73
CA HIS A 156 -19.45 -25.61 -10.64
C HIS A 156 -19.33 -24.08 -10.55
N ASN A 157 -18.18 -23.49 -10.91
CA ASN A 157 -17.96 -22.03 -10.88
C ASN A 157 -18.40 -21.42 -9.53
N ARG A 158 -18.14 -22.14 -8.43
CA ARG A 158 -18.52 -21.73 -7.10
C ARG A 158 -17.54 -20.65 -6.60
N ARG A 159 -18.07 -19.46 -6.34
CA ARG A 159 -17.29 -18.34 -5.79
C ARG A 159 -17.22 -18.47 -4.28
N GLU A 160 -16.01 -18.50 -3.74
CA GLU A 160 -15.77 -18.57 -2.31
C GLU A 160 -15.00 -17.33 -1.86
N TYR A 161 -15.55 -16.62 -0.87
CA TYR A 161 -14.84 -15.51 -0.22
C TYR A 161 -13.77 -16.06 0.71
N VAL A 162 -12.61 -15.46 0.68
CA VAL A 162 -11.44 -15.83 1.49
C VAL A 162 -10.92 -14.59 2.22
N ASP A 163 -10.29 -14.80 3.38
CA ASP A 163 -9.64 -13.71 4.13
C ASP A 163 -8.46 -13.16 3.33
N PRO A 164 -8.51 -11.88 2.89
CA PRO A 164 -7.42 -11.29 2.13
C PRO A 164 -6.11 -11.19 2.94
N LEU A 165 -6.16 -11.13 4.27
CA LEU A 165 -4.95 -11.10 5.11
C LEU A 165 -4.14 -12.40 4.98
N GLY A 166 -4.79 -13.51 4.65
CA GLY A 166 -4.11 -14.77 4.36
C GLY A 166 -3.22 -14.72 3.11
N LEU A 167 -3.44 -13.76 2.20
CA LEU A 167 -2.62 -13.57 1.00
C LEU A 167 -1.26 -12.94 1.32
N LEU A 168 -1.15 -12.21 2.43
CA LEU A 168 0.05 -11.49 2.85
C LEU A 168 1.10 -12.38 3.52
N HIS A 169 0.74 -13.62 3.84
CA HIS A 169 1.64 -14.57 4.47
C HIS A 169 2.28 -15.47 3.43
N GLU A 170 3.60 -15.59 3.48
CA GLU A 170 4.28 -16.65 2.77
C GLU A 170 3.85 -17.99 3.36
N VAL A 171 3.29 -18.85 2.52
CA VAL A 171 3.09 -20.26 2.91
C VAL A 171 4.46 -20.93 2.79
N PRO A 172 5.12 -21.31 3.88
CA PRO A 172 6.38 -22.02 3.78
C PRO A 172 6.12 -23.35 3.05
N VAL A 173 6.71 -23.50 1.87
CA VAL A 173 6.65 -24.75 1.11
C VAL A 173 7.46 -25.79 1.89
N ARG A 174 6.76 -26.68 2.61
CA ARG A 174 7.38 -27.87 3.20
C ARG A 174 7.42 -28.96 2.12
N LEU A 175 8.60 -29.17 1.56
CA LEU A 175 8.81 -30.35 0.73
C LEU A 175 8.72 -31.58 1.63
N LYS A 176 7.83 -32.53 1.29
CA LYS A 176 7.86 -33.84 1.93
C LYS A 176 9.15 -34.55 1.52
N PRO A 177 9.91 -35.17 2.46
CA PRO A 177 11.00 -36.04 2.08
C PRO A 177 10.44 -37.13 1.15
N LEU A 178 11.17 -37.45 0.09
CA LEU A 178 10.89 -38.63 -0.69
C LEU A 178 11.22 -39.80 0.23
N GLU A 179 10.23 -40.59 0.59
CA GLU A 179 10.49 -41.86 1.27
C GLU A 179 11.23 -42.80 0.30
N PRO A 180 12.29 -43.48 0.78
CA PRO A 180 13.09 -44.39 -0.06
C PRO A 180 12.31 -45.63 -0.50
#